data_11d73cdfc179ea07701b0bc629cfdd03
#
_entry.id   11d73cdfc179ea07701b0bc629cfdd03
#
_cell.length_a   1.000
_cell.length_b   1.000
_cell.length_c   1.000
_cell.angle_alpha   90.00
_cell.angle_beta   90.00
_cell.angle_gamma   90.00
#
_symmetry.space_group_name_H-M   'P 1'
#
loop_
_entity.id
_entity.type
_entity.pdbx_description
1 polymer ?
#
loop_
_entity_poly.entity_id
_entity_poly.type
_entity_poly.pdbx_seq_one_letter_code
_entity_poly.pdbx_strand_id
1 'polypeptide(L)'
;MSRSRKETVTCPKCGKESDITIWDTLNAEMNPKEKQQLLDGTIFRFMCECGYTAGIDAGMLYHNMTRHTMVYYVSEESVEQTENMFADIRKHGEFEMADYKYRIVTSQNALREKAAILENDLDDRVMELVKLFYYVHVHEQHPEEEIDEVLFFTEGGQWLLQFLGSASMTAELPVEFYEKIRDQYAARLEEAGNEGLHINARWAVRFLGYDED
;
A
#
# COMPACT_ATOMS: atom_id res chain seq x y z
N MET A 1 2.11 -3.88 18.65
CA MET A 1 3.53 -3.95 19.10
C MET A 1 4.38 -4.23 17.89
N SER A 2 5.48 -3.49 17.67
CA SER A 2 6.39 -3.75 16.53
C SER A 2 7.27 -4.97 16.80
N ARG A 3 7.61 -5.70 15.74
CA ARG A 3 8.48 -6.87 15.80
C ARG A 3 9.45 -6.85 14.62
N SER A 4 10.72 -7.05 14.92
CA SER A 4 11.77 -7.16 13.91
C SER A 4 12.73 -8.28 14.26
N ARG A 5 13.48 -8.76 13.25
CA ARG A 5 14.56 -9.71 13.40
C ARG A 5 15.81 -9.19 12.67
N LYS A 6 16.97 -9.65 13.12
CA LYS A 6 18.24 -9.39 12.43
C LYS A 6 18.61 -10.58 11.57
N GLU A 7 19.09 -10.29 10.38
CA GLU A 7 19.65 -11.29 9.47
C GLU A 7 20.98 -10.81 8.94
N THR A 8 21.95 -11.73 8.81
CA THR A 8 23.25 -11.44 8.23
C THR A 8 23.20 -11.71 6.73
N VAL A 9 23.53 -10.71 5.92
CA VAL A 9 23.55 -10.79 4.46
C VAL A 9 24.99 -10.64 3.98
N THR A 10 25.42 -11.54 3.09
CA THR A 10 26.73 -11.44 2.41
C THR A 10 26.56 -10.67 1.11
N CYS A 11 27.30 -9.57 0.98
CA CYS A 11 27.30 -8.76 -0.25
C CYS A 11 27.86 -9.55 -1.43
N PRO A 12 27.12 -9.76 -2.53
CA PRO A 12 27.60 -10.54 -3.67
C PRO A 12 28.73 -9.84 -4.45
N LYS A 13 28.88 -8.51 -4.27
CA LYS A 13 29.91 -7.72 -4.97
C LYS A 13 31.27 -7.76 -4.26
N CYS A 14 31.31 -7.71 -2.94
CA CYS A 14 32.58 -7.57 -2.19
C CYS A 14 32.80 -8.64 -1.12
N GLY A 15 31.83 -9.56 -0.90
CA GLY A 15 31.93 -10.62 0.09
C GLY A 15 31.78 -10.17 1.56
N LYS A 16 31.55 -8.87 1.82
CA LYS A 16 31.39 -8.37 3.19
C LYS A 16 30.05 -8.83 3.76
N GLU A 17 30.07 -9.35 4.99
CA GLU A 17 28.87 -9.61 5.77
C GLU A 17 28.37 -8.33 6.44
N SER A 18 27.06 -8.17 6.50
CA SER A 18 26.39 -7.03 7.14
C SER A 18 25.09 -7.48 7.77
N ASP A 19 24.81 -7.00 8.98
CA ASP A 19 23.52 -7.24 9.61
C ASP A 19 22.48 -6.26 9.08
N ILE A 20 21.33 -6.81 8.68
CA ILE A 20 20.15 -6.05 8.30
C ILE A 20 19.02 -6.29 9.31
N THR A 21 18.11 -5.34 9.42
CA THR A 21 16.91 -5.49 10.23
C THR A 21 15.71 -5.70 9.31
N ILE A 22 15.01 -6.81 9.48
CA ILE A 22 13.76 -7.13 8.79
C ILE A 22 12.60 -6.93 9.76
N TRP A 23 11.61 -6.17 9.35
CA TRP A 23 10.43 -5.89 10.15
C TRP A 23 9.28 -6.84 9.77
N ASP A 24 8.85 -7.68 10.71
CA ASP A 24 7.67 -8.53 10.55
C ASP A 24 6.38 -7.75 10.84
N THR A 25 6.45 -6.81 11.80
CA THR A 25 5.34 -5.92 12.16
C THR A 25 5.87 -4.53 12.47
N LEU A 26 5.28 -3.51 11.87
CA LEU A 26 5.62 -2.10 12.08
C LEU A 26 4.39 -1.33 12.59
N ASN A 27 4.49 -0.82 13.82
CA ASN A 27 3.49 0.10 14.37
C ASN A 27 3.89 1.54 14.04
N ALA A 28 3.01 2.26 13.36
CA ALA A 28 3.27 3.60 12.82
C ALA A 28 3.58 4.65 13.89
N GLU A 29 2.86 4.59 15.01
CA GLU A 29 2.99 5.56 16.11
C GLU A 29 4.23 5.29 16.97
N MET A 30 4.58 4.02 17.16
CA MET A 30 5.73 3.62 17.99
C MET A 30 7.06 3.74 17.24
N ASN A 31 7.05 3.69 15.92
CA ASN A 31 8.23 3.63 15.07
C ASN A 31 8.21 4.71 13.97
N PRO A 32 8.21 6.00 14.32
CA PRO A 32 8.06 7.07 13.33
C PRO A 32 9.22 7.14 12.32
N LYS A 33 10.44 6.74 12.72
CA LYS A 33 11.60 6.68 11.83
C LYS A 33 11.44 5.57 10.78
N GLU A 34 11.08 4.37 11.22
CA GLU A 34 10.89 3.22 10.33
C GLU A 34 9.64 3.39 9.46
N LYS A 35 8.60 4.08 9.97
CA LYS A 35 7.48 4.52 9.15
C LYS A 35 7.95 5.40 7.99
N GLN A 36 8.82 6.38 8.23
CA GLN A 36 9.38 7.19 7.15
C GLN A 36 10.18 6.34 6.17
N GLN A 37 10.96 5.36 6.65
CA GLN A 37 11.69 4.42 5.79
C GLN A 37 10.74 3.51 4.99
N LEU A 38 9.56 3.19 5.51
CA LEU A 38 8.52 2.50 4.74
C LEU A 38 7.99 3.38 3.62
N LEU A 39 7.63 4.63 3.92
CA LEU A 39 7.08 5.57 2.94
C LEU A 39 8.05 5.85 1.78
N ASP A 40 9.34 6.03 2.07
CA ASP A 40 10.39 6.25 1.05
C ASP A 40 10.94 4.94 0.44
N GLY A 41 10.56 3.78 0.97
CA GLY A 41 10.95 2.45 0.50
C GLY A 41 12.34 2.00 0.93
N THR A 42 13.05 2.76 1.74
CA THR A 42 14.41 2.39 2.20
C THR A 42 14.40 1.23 3.19
N ILE A 43 13.27 0.97 3.86
CA ILE A 43 13.10 -0.18 4.76
C ILE A 43 13.27 -1.54 4.04
N PHE A 44 13.01 -1.56 2.72
CA PHE A 44 13.14 -2.74 1.85
C PHE A 44 14.45 -2.77 1.07
N ARG A 45 15.47 -2.03 1.51
CA ARG A 45 16.75 -1.94 0.79
C ARG A 45 17.91 -2.36 1.66
N PHE A 46 18.69 -3.28 1.13
CA PHE A 46 20.05 -3.54 1.59
C PHE A 46 21.02 -2.61 0.88
N MET A 47 21.88 -1.94 1.63
CA MET A 47 22.96 -1.09 1.09
C MET A 47 24.29 -1.50 1.70
N CYS A 48 25.21 -1.97 0.87
CA CYS A 48 26.56 -2.32 1.28
C CYS A 48 27.47 -1.08 1.18
N GLU A 49 28.46 -0.98 2.07
CA GLU A 49 29.49 0.09 2.03
C GLU A 49 30.27 0.15 0.70
N CYS A 50 30.32 -0.95 -0.06
CA CYS A 50 30.94 -0.97 -1.40
C CYS A 50 30.07 -0.34 -2.50
N GLY A 51 28.90 0.21 -2.14
CA GLY A 51 27.93 0.82 -3.05
C GLY A 51 26.98 -0.18 -3.74
N TYR A 52 27.03 -1.47 -3.41
CA TYR A 52 26.04 -2.45 -3.87
C TYR A 52 24.71 -2.25 -3.13
N THR A 53 23.59 -2.29 -3.85
CA THR A 53 22.24 -2.23 -3.30
C THR A 53 21.41 -3.40 -3.79
N ALA A 54 20.53 -3.92 -2.95
CA ALA A 54 19.57 -4.96 -3.30
C ALA A 54 18.22 -4.73 -2.59
N GLY A 55 17.14 -5.23 -3.18
CA GLY A 55 15.82 -5.28 -2.54
C GLY A 55 15.80 -6.38 -1.47
N ILE A 56 15.04 -6.14 -0.41
CA ILE A 56 14.69 -7.13 0.61
C ILE A 56 13.22 -7.46 0.37
N ASP A 57 12.94 -8.69 -0.01
CA ASP A 57 11.57 -9.16 -0.17
C ASP A 57 11.15 -9.92 1.10
N ALA A 58 10.43 -9.23 1.97
CA ALA A 58 9.92 -9.78 3.22
C ALA A 58 8.53 -9.23 3.50
N GLY A 59 7.60 -10.13 3.77
CA GLY A 59 6.25 -9.75 4.19
C GLY A 59 6.27 -8.91 5.47
N MET A 60 5.32 -7.99 5.60
CA MET A 60 5.24 -7.06 6.72
C MET A 60 3.80 -6.71 7.07
N LEU A 61 3.47 -6.69 8.34
CA LEU A 61 2.23 -6.10 8.85
C LEU A 61 2.48 -4.63 9.25
N TYR A 62 1.89 -3.70 8.52
CA TYR A 62 1.81 -2.29 8.90
C TYR A 62 0.57 -2.06 9.76
N HIS A 63 0.75 -1.48 10.94
CA HIS A 63 -0.30 -1.21 11.90
C HIS A 63 -0.36 0.29 12.22
N ASN A 64 -1.45 0.95 11.80
CA ASN A 64 -1.77 2.31 12.18
C ASN A 64 -2.88 2.28 13.23
N MET A 65 -2.53 2.52 14.51
CA MET A 65 -3.47 2.47 15.63
C MET A 65 -4.44 3.65 15.58
N THR A 66 -3.99 4.83 15.21
CA THR A 66 -4.80 6.04 15.13
C THR A 66 -5.94 5.89 14.12
N ARG A 67 -5.69 5.16 13.04
CA ARG A 67 -6.68 4.90 11.97
C ARG A 67 -7.39 3.57 12.11
N HIS A 68 -7.11 2.81 13.17
CA HIS A 68 -7.64 1.46 13.37
C HIS A 68 -7.49 0.61 12.09
N THR A 69 -6.28 0.59 11.51
CA THR A 69 -6.04 -0.09 10.23
C THR A 69 -4.81 -0.97 10.29
N MET A 70 -4.93 -2.16 9.75
CA MET A 70 -3.84 -3.10 9.53
C MET A 70 -3.73 -3.41 8.03
N VAL A 71 -2.54 -3.23 7.48
CA VAL A 71 -2.21 -3.56 6.09
C VAL A 71 -1.15 -4.65 6.10
N TYR A 72 -1.46 -5.81 5.54
CA TYR A 72 -0.52 -6.92 5.49
C TYR A 72 0.00 -7.11 4.07
N TYR A 73 1.31 -6.92 3.91
CA TYR A 73 2.05 -7.30 2.71
C TYR A 73 2.45 -8.76 2.81
N VAL A 74 1.97 -9.56 1.89
CA VAL A 74 2.22 -11.00 1.80
C VAL A 74 2.52 -11.41 0.37
N SER A 75 3.16 -12.59 0.19
CA SER A 75 3.26 -13.19 -1.13
C SER A 75 1.88 -13.65 -1.63
N GLU A 76 1.70 -13.74 -2.94
CA GLU A 76 0.46 -14.25 -3.57
C GLU A 76 0.04 -15.61 -3.00
N GLU A 77 1.01 -16.50 -2.74
CA GLU A 77 0.78 -17.83 -2.18
C GLU A 77 0.23 -17.80 -0.75
N SER A 78 0.46 -16.71 -0.01
CA SER A 78 0.04 -16.54 1.39
C SER A 78 -1.28 -15.78 1.55
N VAL A 79 -1.89 -15.32 0.46
CA VAL A 79 -3.12 -14.51 0.49
C VAL A 79 -4.25 -15.26 1.19
N GLU A 80 -4.59 -16.48 0.74
CA GLU A 80 -5.70 -17.27 1.29
C GLU A 80 -5.51 -17.54 2.80
N GLN A 81 -4.29 -17.87 3.22
CA GLN A 81 -3.99 -18.09 4.64
C GLN A 81 -4.20 -16.80 5.45
N THR A 82 -3.84 -15.66 4.89
CA THR A 82 -3.98 -14.35 5.55
C THR A 82 -5.45 -13.91 5.62
N GLU A 83 -6.23 -14.17 4.59
CA GLU A 83 -7.69 -13.96 4.60
C GLU A 83 -8.36 -14.75 5.71
N ASN A 84 -8.03 -16.03 5.84
CA ASN A 84 -8.54 -16.89 6.91
C ASN A 84 -8.14 -16.38 8.29
N MET A 85 -6.91 -15.93 8.47
CA MET A 85 -6.43 -15.31 9.72
C MET A 85 -7.25 -14.05 10.08
N PHE A 86 -7.51 -13.16 9.13
CA PHE A 86 -8.31 -11.96 9.39
C PHE A 86 -9.78 -12.29 9.63
N ALA A 87 -10.33 -13.29 8.95
CA ALA A 87 -11.68 -13.78 9.21
C ALA A 87 -11.81 -14.32 10.66
N ASP A 88 -10.81 -15.08 11.12
CA ASP A 88 -10.78 -15.58 12.49
C ASP A 88 -10.62 -14.47 13.53
N ILE A 89 -9.80 -13.45 13.27
CA ILE A 89 -9.67 -12.27 14.13
C ILE A 89 -11.00 -11.53 14.24
N ARG A 90 -11.71 -11.31 13.14
CA ARG A 90 -13.04 -10.67 13.15
C ARG A 90 -14.08 -11.49 13.92
N LYS A 91 -14.03 -12.80 13.82
CA LYS A 91 -14.99 -13.72 14.44
C LYS A 91 -14.74 -13.93 15.94
N HIS A 92 -13.47 -13.98 16.35
CA HIS A 92 -13.06 -14.38 17.70
C HIS A 92 -12.16 -13.35 18.39
N GLY A 93 -11.85 -12.24 17.73
CA GLY A 93 -11.00 -11.18 18.24
C GLY A 93 -11.60 -10.46 19.45
N GLU A 94 -10.75 -9.82 20.23
CA GLU A 94 -11.19 -8.96 21.33
C GLU A 94 -12.00 -7.77 20.77
N PHE A 95 -12.94 -7.28 21.58
CA PHE A 95 -13.85 -6.19 21.20
C PHE A 95 -13.13 -4.94 20.64
N GLU A 96 -11.93 -4.67 21.13
CA GLU A 96 -11.09 -3.55 20.66
C GLU A 96 -10.63 -3.65 19.21
N MET A 97 -10.67 -4.86 18.63
CA MET A 97 -10.28 -5.13 17.23
C MET A 97 -11.48 -5.12 16.24
N ALA A 98 -12.71 -5.01 16.75
CA ALA A 98 -13.91 -5.08 15.92
C ALA A 98 -14.02 -3.92 14.92
N ASP A 99 -13.50 -2.74 15.28
CA ASP A 99 -13.56 -1.52 14.46
C ASP A 99 -12.35 -1.39 13.50
N TYR A 100 -11.45 -2.39 13.50
CA TYR A 100 -10.26 -2.34 12.65
C TYR A 100 -10.59 -2.64 11.18
N LYS A 101 -9.99 -1.85 10.30
CA LYS A 101 -9.93 -2.13 8.87
C LYS A 101 -8.73 -3.04 8.59
N TYR A 102 -8.95 -4.06 7.81
CA TYR A 102 -7.90 -4.99 7.38
C TYR A 102 -7.71 -4.89 5.88
N ARG A 103 -6.45 -4.82 5.45
CA ARG A 103 -6.08 -4.81 4.03
C ARG A 103 -4.98 -5.83 3.77
N ILE A 104 -5.06 -6.49 2.63
CA ILE A 104 -4.04 -7.40 2.13
C ILE A 104 -3.51 -6.81 0.83
N VAL A 105 -2.19 -6.73 0.71
CA VAL A 105 -1.48 -6.30 -0.49
C VAL A 105 -0.37 -7.28 -0.81
N THR A 106 -0.03 -7.42 -2.10
CA THR A 106 0.94 -8.40 -2.58
C THR A 106 2.21 -7.76 -3.16
N SER A 107 2.35 -6.43 -3.02
CA SER A 107 3.57 -5.73 -3.40
C SER A 107 4.01 -4.71 -2.35
N GLN A 108 5.32 -4.43 -2.32
CA GLN A 108 5.90 -3.39 -1.47
C GLN A 108 5.37 -1.99 -1.85
N ASN A 109 5.15 -1.76 -3.14
CA ASN A 109 4.59 -0.51 -3.63
C ASN A 109 3.17 -0.29 -3.08
N ALA A 110 2.32 -1.31 -3.15
CA ALA A 110 0.97 -1.24 -2.62
C ALA A 110 0.95 -1.03 -1.09
N LEU A 111 1.88 -1.66 -0.34
CA LEU A 111 2.00 -1.40 1.10
C LEU A 111 2.40 0.05 1.38
N ARG A 112 3.39 0.58 0.65
CA ARG A 112 3.85 1.97 0.79
C ARG A 112 2.74 2.96 0.44
N GLU A 113 2.00 2.70 -0.62
CA GLU A 113 0.86 3.49 -1.03
C GLU A 113 -0.23 3.51 0.06
N LYS A 114 -0.64 2.34 0.56
CA LYS A 114 -1.65 2.27 1.64
C LYS A 114 -1.18 3.04 2.89
N ALA A 115 0.09 2.92 3.25
CA ALA A 115 0.65 3.71 4.35
C ALA A 115 0.58 5.22 4.06
N ALA A 116 0.94 5.67 2.85
CA ALA A 116 0.85 7.08 2.46
C ALA A 116 -0.59 7.60 2.50
N ILE A 117 -1.57 6.82 2.03
CA ILE A 117 -3.00 7.15 2.09
C ILE A 117 -3.44 7.35 3.53
N LEU A 118 -3.08 6.42 4.43
CA LEU A 118 -3.43 6.49 5.86
C LEU A 118 -2.79 7.69 6.57
N GLU A 119 -1.52 7.98 6.27
CA GLU A 119 -0.81 9.12 6.88
C GLU A 119 -1.37 10.49 6.43
N ASN A 120 -2.05 10.54 5.28
CA ASN A 120 -2.73 11.74 4.78
C ASN A 120 -4.23 11.78 5.12
N ASP A 121 -4.72 10.90 6.00
CA ASP A 121 -6.13 10.84 6.42
C ASP A 121 -7.12 10.59 5.28
N LEU A 122 -6.71 9.80 4.29
CA LEU A 122 -7.49 9.51 3.11
C LEU A 122 -8.18 8.14 3.20
N ASP A 123 -9.30 8.00 2.49
CA ASP A 123 -9.97 6.71 2.28
C ASP A 123 -9.34 6.00 1.08
N ASP A 124 -8.81 4.80 1.29
CA ASP A 124 -8.16 4.01 0.25
C ASP A 124 -9.14 3.58 -0.85
N ARG A 125 -10.44 3.46 -0.56
CA ARG A 125 -11.48 3.17 -1.56
C ARG A 125 -11.69 4.35 -2.52
N VAL A 126 -11.71 5.56 -1.98
CA VAL A 126 -11.78 6.80 -2.79
C VAL A 126 -10.53 6.93 -3.64
N MET A 127 -9.37 6.64 -3.08
CA MET A 127 -8.11 6.72 -3.82
C MET A 127 -8.07 5.74 -5.00
N GLU A 128 -8.56 4.51 -4.84
CA GLU A 128 -8.65 3.57 -5.97
C GLU A 128 -9.59 4.05 -7.08
N LEU A 129 -10.69 4.72 -6.74
CA LEU A 129 -11.55 5.37 -7.73
C LEU A 129 -10.84 6.52 -8.44
N VAL A 130 -10.14 7.39 -7.69
CA VAL A 130 -9.33 8.47 -8.25
C VAL A 130 -8.29 7.93 -9.23
N LYS A 131 -7.53 6.90 -8.83
CA LYS A 131 -6.53 6.26 -9.69
C LYS A 131 -7.13 5.69 -10.96
N LEU A 132 -8.30 5.07 -10.87
CA LEU A 132 -8.99 4.52 -12.05
C LEU A 132 -9.42 5.62 -13.03
N PHE A 133 -9.95 6.76 -12.53
CA PHE A 133 -10.29 7.88 -13.40
C PHE A 133 -9.06 8.50 -14.08
N TYR A 134 -7.97 8.64 -13.36
CA TYR A 134 -6.71 9.10 -13.94
C TYR A 134 -6.12 8.11 -14.92
N TYR A 135 -6.18 6.79 -14.62
CA TYR A 135 -5.75 5.74 -15.53
C TYR A 135 -6.46 5.85 -16.89
N VAL A 136 -7.80 5.94 -16.88
CA VAL A 136 -8.59 6.07 -18.11
C VAL A 136 -8.20 7.32 -18.88
N HIS A 137 -8.08 8.46 -18.19
CA HIS A 137 -7.71 9.73 -18.82
C HIS A 137 -6.31 9.69 -19.46
N VAL A 138 -5.31 9.15 -18.77
CA VAL A 138 -3.94 9.04 -19.27
C VAL A 138 -3.89 8.04 -20.43
N HIS A 139 -4.58 6.90 -20.34
CA HIS A 139 -4.63 5.90 -21.41
C HIS A 139 -5.30 6.44 -22.69
N GLU A 140 -6.32 7.29 -22.57
CA GLU A 140 -6.94 7.96 -23.72
C GLU A 140 -5.99 8.95 -24.43
N GLN A 141 -5.10 9.61 -23.68
CA GLN A 141 -4.12 10.56 -24.20
C GLN A 141 -2.86 9.89 -24.76
N HIS A 142 -2.49 8.75 -24.19
CA HIS A 142 -1.28 7.98 -24.49
C HIS A 142 -1.61 6.50 -24.73
N PRO A 143 -2.40 6.18 -25.76
CA PRO A 143 -2.85 4.81 -26.02
C PRO A 143 -1.71 3.84 -26.40
N GLU A 144 -0.54 4.37 -26.75
CA GLU A 144 0.68 3.61 -27.05
C GLU A 144 1.43 3.16 -25.80
N GLU A 145 1.14 3.74 -24.62
CA GLU A 145 1.82 3.42 -23.39
C GLU A 145 1.06 2.35 -22.61
N GLU A 146 1.77 1.30 -22.23
CA GLU A 146 1.24 0.30 -21.29
C GLU A 146 1.41 0.83 -19.88
N ILE A 147 0.32 0.85 -19.11
CA ILE A 147 0.29 1.26 -17.70
C ILE A 147 -0.04 0.03 -16.86
N ASP A 148 0.95 -0.48 -16.13
CA ASP A 148 0.81 -1.65 -15.27
C ASP A 148 0.27 -1.30 -13.89
N GLU A 149 0.67 -0.15 -13.34
CA GLU A 149 0.34 0.26 -11.98
C GLU A 149 0.20 1.78 -11.88
N VAL A 150 -0.77 2.23 -11.09
CA VAL A 150 -0.92 3.64 -10.68
C VAL A 150 -0.81 3.70 -9.16
N LEU A 151 0.11 4.53 -8.65
CA LEU A 151 0.40 4.63 -7.23
C LEU A 151 0.23 6.07 -6.74
N PHE A 152 -0.38 6.22 -5.58
CA PHE A 152 -0.41 7.48 -4.85
C PHE A 152 0.84 7.62 -3.98
N PHE A 153 1.43 8.80 -3.98
CA PHE A 153 2.49 9.18 -3.04
C PHE A 153 2.46 10.69 -2.76
N THR A 154 3.26 11.11 -1.80
CA THR A 154 3.41 12.54 -1.46
C THR A 154 4.86 12.96 -1.54
N GLU A 155 5.11 14.12 -2.13
CA GLU A 155 6.43 14.73 -2.18
C GLU A 155 6.33 16.24 -1.98
N GLY A 156 7.12 16.79 -1.05
CA GLY A 156 7.08 18.23 -0.76
C GLY A 156 5.73 18.76 -0.29
N GLY A 157 4.85 17.91 0.24
CA GLY A 157 3.49 18.26 0.65
C GLY A 157 2.45 18.23 -0.49
N GLN A 158 2.86 17.88 -1.70
CA GLN A 158 1.96 17.69 -2.84
C GLN A 158 1.51 16.23 -2.93
N TRP A 159 0.29 16.03 -3.40
CA TRP A 159 -0.25 14.71 -3.74
C TRP A 159 0.03 14.41 -5.20
N LEU A 160 0.57 13.24 -5.44
CA LEU A 160 1.04 12.82 -6.76
C LEU A 160 0.54 11.42 -7.08
N LEU A 161 0.28 11.18 -8.35
CA LEU A 161 0.05 9.85 -8.91
C LEU A 161 1.20 9.48 -9.82
N GLN A 162 1.83 8.34 -9.56
CA GLN A 162 2.86 7.76 -10.41
C GLN A 162 2.25 6.65 -11.25
N PHE A 163 2.45 6.72 -12.55
CA PHE A 163 2.09 5.69 -13.52
C PHE A 163 3.34 4.91 -13.86
N LEU A 164 3.30 3.61 -13.68
CA LEU A 164 4.38 2.68 -13.96
C LEU A 164 3.96 1.76 -15.09
N GLY A 165 4.87 1.46 -16.01
CA GLY A 165 4.64 0.59 -17.17
C GLY A 165 5.76 0.71 -18.18
N SER A 166 5.44 0.77 -19.48
CA SER A 166 6.41 0.98 -20.55
C SER A 166 7.18 2.31 -20.39
N ALA A 167 6.52 3.32 -19.87
CA ALA A 167 7.10 4.59 -19.42
C ALA A 167 6.74 4.86 -17.96
N SER A 168 7.49 5.75 -17.31
CA SER A 168 7.13 6.26 -15.98
C SER A 168 6.67 7.71 -16.11
N MET A 169 5.45 7.98 -15.68
CA MET A 169 4.85 9.32 -15.71
C MET A 169 4.38 9.69 -14.31
N THR A 170 4.32 11.00 -14.03
CA THR A 170 3.80 11.52 -12.76
C THR A 170 2.80 12.63 -13.04
N ALA A 171 1.67 12.61 -12.36
CA ALA A 171 0.66 13.65 -12.40
C ALA A 171 0.39 14.20 -11.00
N GLU A 172 0.15 15.50 -10.90
CA GLU A 172 -0.35 16.11 -9.68
C GLU A 172 -1.81 15.68 -9.44
N LEU A 173 -2.14 15.37 -8.20
CA LEU A 173 -3.50 15.09 -7.76
C LEU A 173 -4.03 16.29 -6.95
N PRO A 174 -4.86 17.17 -7.54
CA PRO A 174 -5.52 18.23 -6.79
C PRO A 174 -6.42 17.66 -5.68
N VAL A 175 -6.36 18.26 -4.50
CA VAL A 175 -7.19 17.86 -3.35
C VAL A 175 -8.67 17.90 -3.72
N GLU A 176 -9.08 18.92 -4.47
CA GLU A 176 -10.46 19.13 -4.92
C GLU A 176 -10.98 17.99 -5.80
N PHE A 177 -10.09 17.33 -6.57
CA PHE A 177 -10.48 16.18 -7.37
C PHE A 177 -10.79 14.97 -6.48
N TYR A 178 -9.93 14.69 -5.50
CA TYR A 178 -10.19 13.64 -4.51
C TYR A 178 -11.49 13.89 -3.76
N GLU A 179 -11.71 15.12 -3.27
CA GLU A 179 -12.92 15.51 -2.56
C GLU A 179 -14.18 15.36 -3.42
N LYS A 180 -14.11 15.75 -4.68
CA LYS A 180 -15.19 15.57 -5.65
C LYS A 180 -15.57 14.09 -5.81
N ILE A 181 -14.58 13.20 -5.95
CA ILE A 181 -14.84 11.75 -6.08
C ILE A 181 -15.41 11.21 -4.78
N ARG A 182 -14.84 11.56 -3.61
CA ARG A 182 -15.37 11.19 -2.30
C ARG A 182 -16.86 11.54 -2.17
N ASP A 183 -17.20 12.79 -2.46
CA ASP A 183 -18.55 13.31 -2.28
C ASP A 183 -19.53 12.72 -3.30
N GLN A 184 -19.10 12.52 -4.53
CA GLN A 184 -19.89 11.90 -5.59
C GLN A 184 -20.29 10.46 -5.26
N TYR A 185 -19.40 9.69 -4.62
CA TYR A 185 -19.63 8.28 -4.33
C TYR A 185 -19.94 7.99 -2.86
N ALA A 186 -20.09 9.03 -2.01
CA ALA A 186 -20.27 8.89 -0.56
C ALA A 186 -21.33 7.85 -0.16
N ALA A 187 -22.54 7.96 -0.70
CA ALA A 187 -23.64 7.03 -0.38
C ALA A 187 -23.34 5.58 -0.78
N ARG A 188 -22.74 5.36 -1.95
CA ARG A 188 -22.35 4.01 -2.41
C ARG A 188 -21.19 3.43 -1.60
N LEU A 189 -20.26 4.27 -1.17
CA LEU A 189 -19.13 3.87 -0.31
C LEU A 189 -19.61 3.51 1.09
N GLU A 190 -20.62 4.20 1.61
CA GLU A 190 -21.26 3.86 2.88
C GLU A 190 -21.98 2.52 2.78
N GLU A 191 -22.77 2.29 1.73
CA GLU A 191 -23.46 1.02 1.47
C GLU A 191 -22.49 -0.15 1.27
N ALA A 192 -21.40 0.06 0.54
CA ALA A 192 -20.38 -0.95 0.31
C ALA A 192 -19.61 -1.36 1.58
N GLY A 193 -19.66 -0.54 2.64
CA GLY A 193 -18.93 -0.80 3.87
C GLY A 193 -17.40 -0.71 3.71
N ASN A 194 -16.69 -1.07 4.74
CA ASN A 194 -15.22 -0.98 4.80
C ASN A 194 -14.52 -2.31 5.10
N GLU A 195 -15.25 -3.41 4.94
CA GLU A 195 -14.79 -4.74 5.35
C GLU A 195 -13.94 -5.46 4.29
N GLY A 196 -13.86 -4.92 3.07
CA GLY A 196 -13.08 -5.51 1.99
C GLY A 196 -11.60 -5.63 2.33
N LEU A 197 -11.02 -6.82 2.13
CA LEU A 197 -9.59 -7.06 2.35
C LEU A 197 -8.73 -6.54 1.19
N HIS A 198 -9.24 -6.61 -0.03
CA HIS A 198 -8.56 -6.22 -1.26
C HIS A 198 -9.19 -4.98 -1.86
N ILE A 199 -8.74 -3.81 -1.41
CA ILE A 199 -9.12 -2.52 -2.01
C ILE A 199 -8.02 -2.14 -2.99
N ASN A 200 -8.26 -2.33 -4.29
CA ASN A 200 -7.31 -2.15 -5.39
C ASN A 200 -8.06 -1.76 -6.68
N ALA A 201 -7.36 -1.65 -7.80
CA ALA A 201 -7.93 -1.27 -9.09
C ALA A 201 -9.12 -2.20 -9.51
N ARG A 202 -8.99 -3.52 -9.30
CA ARG A 202 -10.07 -4.49 -9.60
C ARG A 202 -11.30 -4.23 -8.72
N TRP A 203 -11.10 -3.89 -7.45
CA TRP A 203 -12.19 -3.48 -6.57
C TRP A 203 -12.89 -2.22 -7.12
N ALA A 204 -12.14 -1.22 -7.55
CA ALA A 204 -12.70 0.03 -8.09
C ALA A 204 -13.53 -0.20 -9.37
N VAL A 205 -13.05 -1.06 -10.27
CA VAL A 205 -13.76 -1.45 -11.50
C VAL A 205 -15.11 -2.12 -11.14
N ARG A 206 -15.10 -3.10 -10.25
CA ARG A 206 -16.33 -3.77 -9.78
C ARG A 206 -17.26 -2.83 -9.03
N PHE A 207 -16.72 -1.95 -8.19
CA PHE A 207 -17.51 -0.94 -7.47
C PHE A 207 -18.25 -0.02 -8.45
N LEU A 208 -17.69 0.34 -9.59
CA LEU A 208 -18.34 1.15 -10.61
C LEU A 208 -19.35 0.35 -11.46
N GLY A 209 -19.38 -0.97 -11.34
CA GLY A 209 -20.29 -1.85 -12.07
C GLY A 209 -19.77 -2.28 -13.44
N TYR A 210 -18.46 -2.17 -13.65
CA TYR A 210 -17.78 -2.76 -14.80
C TYR A 210 -17.30 -4.14 -14.37
N ASP A 211 -18.18 -5.16 -14.49
CA ASP A 211 -17.74 -6.55 -14.30
C ASP A 211 -16.87 -6.96 -15.50
N GLU A 212 -15.69 -7.44 -15.22
CA GLU A 212 -14.92 -8.21 -16.18
C GLU A 212 -15.60 -9.59 -16.28
N ASP A 213 -16.21 -9.90 -17.43
CA ASP A 213 -16.64 -11.24 -17.82
C ASP A 213 -15.44 -12.19 -17.95
#